data_9c4120635be436b77e9f2e838e5833a6
#
_entry.id   9c4120635be436b77e9f2e838e5833a6
#
_cell.length_a   1.000
_cell.length_b   1.000
_cell.length_c   1.000
_cell.angle_alpha   90.00
_cell.angle_beta   90.00
_cell.angle_gamma   90.00
#
_symmetry.space_group_name_H-M   'P 1'
#
loop_
_entity.id
_entity.type
_entity.pdbx_description
1 polymer ?
#
loop_
_entity_poly.entity_id
_entity_poly.type
_entity_poly.pdbx_seq_one_letter_code
_entity_poly.pdbx_strand_id
1 'polypeptide(L)'
;MKYVFVFLCSLITGSVIGQLPQKQVNDQSQSWFSVNSSFRLNDKWGLVGDLHVRRSNFMADPNFYFVRAGGGYWFNNQLNFIAGYAHMWLASSKKGERIFVNENRLYGQLAYSTKLGKLSLLHRFRNEHRWRESVVADSLPNTTGFSTRLRYLISLTYPVFKDPWLPQACFANEVLVQFGKPIVNNTFDQLRLFAGIRQMMGRGWSFDCGYMMLYQQRPSGYQYDRNHTFRLFFYYTLNPKKAAPSPAPEYDDE
;
A
#
# COMPACT_ATOMS: atom_id res chain seq x y z
N MET A 1 41.39 71.12 4.92
CA MET A 1 40.17 70.45 4.39
C MET A 1 40.53 69.05 3.93
N LYS A 2 40.16 68.10 4.68
CA LYS A 2 40.44 66.66 4.37
C LYS A 2 39.13 66.01 3.90
N TYR A 3 39.08 65.53 2.66
CA TYR A 3 37.96 64.83 2.11
C TYR A 3 38.15 63.33 2.43
N VAL A 4 37.19 62.75 3.23
CA VAL A 4 37.07 61.29 3.50
C VAL A 4 36.16 60.73 2.43
N PHE A 5 36.72 59.87 1.54
CA PHE A 5 35.97 59.08 0.58
C PHE A 5 35.46 57.83 1.30
N VAL A 6 34.16 57.75 1.55
CA VAL A 6 33.52 56.56 2.04
C VAL A 6 33.15 55.69 0.82
N PHE A 7 33.85 54.55 0.67
CA PHE A 7 33.52 53.52 -0.35
C PHE A 7 32.40 52.64 0.18
N LEU A 8 31.18 52.81 -0.35
CA LEU A 8 30.03 52.01 -0.03
C LEU A 8 30.09 50.74 -0.90
N CYS A 9 30.67 49.64 -0.37
CA CYS A 9 30.56 48.32 -0.99
C CYS A 9 29.14 47.75 -0.79
N SER A 10 28.30 47.87 -1.80
CA SER A 10 27.01 47.18 -1.86
C SER A 10 27.26 45.70 -2.14
N LEU A 11 27.22 44.88 -1.11
CA LEU A 11 27.14 43.43 -1.20
C LEU A 11 25.76 43.04 -1.79
N ILE A 12 25.71 42.82 -3.10
CA ILE A 12 24.58 42.16 -3.75
C ILE A 12 24.69 40.69 -3.39
N THR A 13 24.05 40.30 -2.30
CA THR A 13 23.79 38.87 -2.00
C THR A 13 22.69 38.40 -2.95
N GLY A 14 23.07 37.92 -4.12
CA GLY A 14 22.18 37.20 -5.01
C GLY A 14 21.74 35.91 -4.31
N SER A 15 20.54 35.90 -3.75
CA SER A 15 19.90 34.67 -3.31
C SER A 15 19.68 33.82 -4.55
N VAL A 16 20.52 32.83 -4.77
CA VAL A 16 20.24 31.76 -5.72
C VAL A 16 19.09 30.98 -5.12
N ILE A 17 17.86 31.35 -5.45
CA ILE A 17 16.67 30.56 -5.19
C ILE A 17 16.78 29.37 -6.15
N GLY A 18 17.36 28.28 -5.70
CA GLY A 18 17.33 27.01 -6.41
C GLY A 18 15.86 26.67 -6.65
N GLN A 19 15.43 26.75 -7.90
CA GLN A 19 14.07 26.36 -8.25
C GLN A 19 13.92 24.88 -7.91
N LEU A 20 13.07 24.57 -6.94
CA LEU A 20 12.67 23.18 -6.67
C LEU A 20 12.10 22.60 -7.97
N PRO A 21 12.46 21.38 -8.35
CA PRO A 21 11.96 20.77 -9.58
C PRO A 21 10.43 20.77 -9.54
N GLN A 22 9.82 21.25 -10.64
CA GLN A 22 8.37 21.33 -10.75
C GLN A 22 7.76 19.94 -10.64
N LYS A 23 6.72 19.82 -9.83
CA LYS A 23 5.96 18.59 -9.65
C LYS A 23 5.39 18.12 -10.99
N GLN A 24 5.68 16.86 -11.35
CA GLN A 24 5.18 16.20 -12.55
C GLN A 24 4.25 15.06 -12.16
N VAL A 25 3.10 14.95 -12.83
CA VAL A 25 2.13 13.87 -12.60
C VAL A 25 1.87 13.16 -13.92
N ASN A 26 2.05 11.82 -13.92
CA ASN A 26 1.77 10.97 -15.06
C ASN A 26 0.56 10.09 -14.78
N ASP A 27 -0.40 10.07 -15.71
CA ASP A 27 -1.56 9.18 -15.63
C ASP A 27 -1.22 7.80 -16.19
N GLN A 28 -1.59 6.76 -15.45
CA GLN A 28 -1.37 5.37 -15.82
C GLN A 28 -2.60 4.52 -15.48
N SER A 29 -2.69 3.33 -16.09
CA SER A 29 -3.72 2.35 -15.79
C SER A 29 -3.10 1.06 -15.25
N GLN A 30 -3.76 0.46 -14.27
CA GLN A 30 -3.31 -0.78 -13.62
C GLN A 30 -4.47 -1.73 -13.35
N SER A 31 -4.14 -3.00 -13.16
CA SER A 31 -5.07 -4.00 -12.63
C SER A 31 -4.41 -4.78 -11.49
N TRP A 32 -5.13 -4.90 -10.37
CA TRP A 32 -4.65 -5.57 -9.17
C TRP A 32 -5.53 -6.75 -8.82
N PHE A 33 -4.90 -7.89 -8.64
CA PHE A 33 -5.54 -9.14 -8.24
C PHE A 33 -4.85 -9.68 -7.00
N SER A 34 -5.63 -10.17 -6.04
CA SER A 34 -5.07 -10.85 -4.87
C SER A 34 -5.98 -11.93 -4.33
N VAL A 35 -5.35 -12.87 -3.61
CA VAL A 35 -6.01 -13.81 -2.71
C VAL A 35 -5.40 -13.61 -1.34
N ASN A 36 -6.23 -13.23 -0.37
CA ASN A 36 -5.83 -12.97 1.01
C ASN A 36 -6.48 -14.01 1.91
N SER A 37 -5.70 -14.68 2.74
CA SER A 37 -6.18 -15.80 3.55
C SER A 37 -5.89 -15.59 5.04
N SER A 38 -6.84 -15.93 5.88
CA SER A 38 -6.71 -15.92 7.33
C SER A 38 -7.22 -17.23 7.92
N PHE A 39 -6.36 -17.91 8.68
CA PHE A 39 -6.63 -19.20 9.29
C PHE A 39 -6.54 -19.09 10.82
N ARG A 40 -7.68 -19.11 11.50
CA ARG A 40 -7.72 -19.11 12.96
C ARG A 40 -7.40 -20.52 13.48
N LEU A 41 -6.30 -20.67 14.21
CA LEU A 41 -5.93 -21.94 14.86
C LEU A 41 -6.71 -22.15 16.17
N ASN A 42 -6.90 -21.05 16.90
CA ASN A 42 -7.70 -20.99 18.12
C ASN A 42 -8.26 -19.57 18.34
N ASP A 43 -8.76 -19.25 19.53
CA ASP A 43 -9.38 -17.94 19.80
C ASP A 43 -8.38 -16.79 19.77
N LYS A 44 -7.08 -17.06 19.95
CA LYS A 44 -6.03 -16.04 20.05
C LYS A 44 -5.02 -16.09 18.92
N TRP A 45 -4.74 -17.25 18.34
CA TRP A 45 -3.68 -17.42 17.36
C TRP A 45 -4.21 -17.83 16.00
N GLY A 46 -3.54 -17.40 14.96
CA GLY A 46 -3.82 -17.79 13.59
C GLY A 46 -2.67 -17.49 12.65
N LEU A 47 -2.84 -17.86 11.40
CA LEU A 47 -1.91 -17.64 10.30
C LEU A 47 -2.59 -16.77 9.25
N VAL A 48 -1.81 -15.96 8.55
CA VAL A 48 -2.25 -15.21 7.38
C VAL A 48 -1.33 -15.50 6.20
N GLY A 49 -1.89 -15.45 4.99
CA GLY A 49 -1.12 -15.64 3.77
C GLY A 49 -1.78 -14.96 2.59
N ASP A 50 -0.99 -14.27 1.76
CA ASP A 50 -1.49 -13.50 0.64
C ASP A 50 -0.63 -13.72 -0.61
N LEU A 51 -1.32 -13.71 -1.75
CA LEU A 51 -0.72 -13.70 -3.08
C LEU A 51 -1.28 -12.53 -3.86
N HIS A 52 -0.41 -11.72 -4.48
CA HIS A 52 -0.83 -10.59 -5.30
C HIS A 52 -0.19 -10.65 -6.67
N VAL A 53 -0.98 -10.29 -7.67
CA VAL A 53 -0.54 -10.06 -9.06
C VAL A 53 -0.97 -8.66 -9.45
N ARG A 54 -0.02 -7.85 -9.89
CA ARG A 54 -0.31 -6.50 -10.38
C ARG A 54 0.20 -6.34 -11.80
N ARG A 55 -0.62 -5.69 -12.61
CA ARG A 55 -0.35 -5.45 -14.02
C ARG A 55 -0.41 -3.95 -14.30
N SER A 56 0.47 -3.47 -15.16
CA SER A 56 0.50 -2.11 -15.72
C SER A 56 -0.14 -2.09 -17.10
N ASN A 57 -0.40 -0.89 -17.64
CA ASN A 57 -1.09 -0.69 -18.92
C ASN A 57 -2.37 -1.52 -18.98
N PHE A 58 -3.21 -1.34 -17.95
CA PHE A 58 -4.38 -2.15 -17.63
C PHE A 58 -3.97 -3.60 -17.29
N MET A 59 -3.68 -4.45 -18.27
CA MET A 59 -3.26 -5.85 -18.07
C MET A 59 -2.07 -6.26 -18.95
N ALA A 60 -1.57 -5.37 -19.81
CA ALA A 60 -0.59 -5.72 -20.84
C ALA A 60 0.77 -6.10 -20.24
N ASP A 61 1.26 -5.32 -19.26
CA ASP A 61 2.62 -5.46 -18.75
C ASP A 61 2.65 -5.95 -17.31
N PRO A 62 3.67 -6.74 -16.90
CA PRO A 62 3.88 -7.06 -15.50
C PRO A 62 4.24 -5.78 -14.72
N ASN A 63 3.71 -5.65 -13.50
CA ASN A 63 4.12 -4.61 -12.56
C ASN A 63 4.90 -5.26 -11.42
N PHE A 64 4.25 -6.09 -10.62
CA PHE A 64 4.93 -6.94 -9.65
C PHE A 64 4.09 -8.15 -9.22
N TYR A 65 4.80 -9.13 -8.69
CA TYR A 65 4.26 -10.27 -7.97
C TYR A 65 4.66 -10.18 -6.51
N PHE A 66 3.80 -10.67 -5.65
CA PHE A 66 4.02 -10.54 -4.21
C PHE A 66 3.47 -11.77 -3.49
N VAL A 67 4.23 -12.24 -2.50
CA VAL A 67 3.82 -13.28 -1.56
C VAL A 67 4.07 -12.80 -0.15
N ARG A 68 3.13 -13.07 0.76
CA ARG A 68 3.25 -12.74 2.16
C ARG A 68 2.75 -13.87 3.04
N ALA A 69 3.43 -14.08 4.19
CA ALA A 69 2.98 -14.96 5.25
C ALA A 69 3.25 -14.35 6.61
N GLY A 70 2.43 -14.68 7.60
CA GLY A 70 2.58 -14.17 8.95
C GLY A 70 1.79 -14.93 9.99
N GLY A 71 2.13 -14.68 11.25
CA GLY A 71 1.38 -15.11 12.42
C GLY A 71 0.54 -13.96 12.98
N GLY A 72 -0.66 -14.26 13.44
CA GLY A 72 -1.57 -13.30 14.01
C GLY A 72 -1.96 -13.64 15.44
N TYR A 73 -2.11 -12.61 16.27
CA TYR A 73 -2.65 -12.70 17.62
C TYR A 73 -3.89 -11.82 17.72
N TRP A 74 -5.01 -12.39 18.12
CA TRP A 74 -6.29 -11.71 18.33
C TRP A 74 -6.49 -11.46 19.82
N PHE A 75 -6.41 -10.21 20.23
CA PHE A 75 -6.70 -9.79 21.60
C PHE A 75 -8.17 -10.03 21.94
N ASN A 76 -9.05 -9.75 20.97
CA ASN A 76 -10.48 -9.96 21.01
C ASN A 76 -11.04 -10.02 19.58
N ASN A 77 -12.36 -9.99 19.40
CA ASN A 77 -13.02 -10.02 18.08
C ASN A 77 -12.86 -8.71 17.27
N GLN A 78 -12.34 -7.65 17.87
CA GLN A 78 -12.20 -6.34 17.24
C GLN A 78 -10.74 -5.96 16.99
N LEU A 79 -9.81 -6.42 17.82
CA LEU A 79 -8.41 -6.02 17.79
C LEU A 79 -7.51 -7.23 17.58
N ASN A 80 -6.65 -7.14 16.58
CA ASN A 80 -5.62 -8.13 16.31
C ASN A 80 -4.28 -7.47 15.98
N PHE A 81 -3.23 -8.24 16.15
CA PHE A 81 -1.87 -7.91 15.72
C PHE A 81 -1.34 -9.04 14.85
N ILE A 82 -0.74 -8.69 13.71
CA ILE A 82 -0.12 -9.62 12.78
C ILE A 82 1.32 -9.19 12.56
N ALA A 83 2.24 -10.15 12.54
CA ALA A 83 3.62 -9.94 12.14
C ALA A 83 4.05 -11.01 11.15
N GLY A 84 4.89 -10.64 10.18
CA GLY A 84 5.30 -11.58 9.17
C GLY A 84 6.32 -11.06 8.18
N TYR A 85 6.51 -11.84 7.14
CA TYR A 85 7.45 -11.59 6.07
C TYR A 85 6.74 -11.57 4.72
N ALA A 86 7.26 -10.73 3.84
CA ALA A 86 6.80 -10.64 2.46
C ALA A 86 7.98 -10.57 1.50
N HIS A 87 7.78 -11.13 0.30
CA HIS A 87 8.70 -11.05 -0.82
C HIS A 87 8.00 -10.51 -2.06
N MET A 88 8.68 -9.62 -2.76
CA MET A 88 8.16 -9.00 -3.98
C MET A 88 9.16 -9.15 -5.13
N TRP A 89 8.63 -9.44 -6.29
CA TRP A 89 9.32 -9.39 -7.59
C TRP A 89 8.76 -8.20 -8.37
N LEU A 90 9.50 -7.09 -8.35
CA LEU A 90 9.13 -5.84 -9.02
C LEU A 90 9.64 -5.86 -10.45
N ALA A 91 8.76 -5.72 -11.45
CA ALA A 91 9.19 -5.64 -12.83
C ALA A 91 10.03 -4.39 -13.09
N SER A 92 11.06 -4.51 -13.93
CA SER A 92 11.83 -3.37 -14.40
C SER A 92 10.92 -2.39 -15.15
N SER A 93 11.17 -1.11 -14.99
CA SER A 93 10.44 -0.05 -15.71
C SER A 93 10.87 0.09 -17.19
N LYS A 94 11.88 -0.63 -17.64
CA LYS A 94 12.34 -0.58 -19.03
C LYS A 94 11.51 -1.48 -19.93
N LYS A 95 11.01 -0.90 -21.02
CA LYS A 95 10.21 -1.60 -22.02
C LYS A 95 11.07 -2.68 -22.71
N GLY A 96 10.59 -3.92 -22.67
CA GLY A 96 11.26 -5.07 -23.31
C GLY A 96 12.16 -5.90 -22.40
N GLU A 97 12.57 -5.41 -21.24
CA GLU A 97 13.35 -6.16 -20.27
C GLU A 97 12.46 -6.84 -19.23
N ARG A 98 12.68 -8.14 -19.01
CA ARG A 98 11.96 -8.93 -18.00
C ARG A 98 12.81 -9.14 -16.74
N ILE A 99 13.55 -8.11 -16.33
CA ILE A 99 14.34 -8.16 -15.10
C ILE A 99 13.39 -7.84 -13.94
N PHE A 100 13.38 -8.71 -12.92
CA PHE A 100 12.68 -8.47 -11.68
C PHE A 100 13.67 -8.08 -10.59
N VAL A 101 13.33 -7.02 -9.88
CA VAL A 101 14.04 -6.54 -8.69
C VAL A 101 13.41 -7.15 -7.46
N ASN A 102 14.21 -7.77 -6.61
CA ASN A 102 13.72 -8.36 -5.37
C ASN A 102 13.56 -7.28 -4.28
N GLU A 103 12.48 -7.40 -3.52
CA GLU A 103 12.28 -6.62 -2.31
C GLU A 103 11.78 -7.54 -1.20
N ASN A 104 12.52 -7.56 -0.09
CA ASN A 104 12.16 -8.29 1.12
C ASN A 104 11.55 -7.33 2.12
N ARG A 105 10.51 -7.77 2.85
CA ARG A 105 9.86 -6.98 3.88
C ARG A 105 9.62 -7.78 5.14
N LEU A 106 9.90 -7.14 6.28
CA LEU A 106 9.32 -7.52 7.56
C LEU A 106 8.23 -6.53 7.92
N TYR A 107 7.09 -7.00 8.39
CA TYR A 107 5.99 -6.13 8.73
C TYR A 107 5.35 -6.48 10.07
N GLY A 108 4.81 -5.44 10.72
CA GLY A 108 3.92 -5.54 11.86
C GLY A 108 2.65 -4.74 11.59
N GLN A 109 1.49 -5.31 11.90
CA GLN A 109 0.18 -4.72 11.63
C GLN A 109 -0.70 -4.80 12.86
N LEU A 110 -1.37 -3.70 13.18
CA LEU A 110 -2.44 -3.64 14.16
C LEU A 110 -3.74 -3.29 13.43
N ALA A 111 -4.78 -4.10 13.60
CA ALA A 111 -6.08 -3.86 13.00
C ALA A 111 -7.18 -3.82 14.07
N TYR A 112 -8.05 -2.82 13.94
CA TYR A 112 -9.20 -2.61 14.80
C TYR A 112 -10.48 -2.49 13.97
N SER A 113 -11.42 -3.42 14.20
CA SER A 113 -12.70 -3.47 13.51
C SER A 113 -13.83 -3.13 14.47
N THR A 114 -14.75 -2.26 14.03
CA THR A 114 -15.93 -1.86 14.82
C THR A 114 -17.15 -1.68 13.92
N LYS A 115 -18.32 -1.48 14.53
CA LYS A 115 -19.56 -1.20 13.83
C LYS A 115 -20.23 0.04 14.40
N LEU A 116 -20.70 0.92 13.52
CA LEU A 116 -21.55 2.06 13.84
C LEU A 116 -22.91 1.84 13.15
N GLY A 117 -23.86 1.26 13.88
CA GLY A 117 -25.11 0.79 13.32
C GLY A 117 -24.88 -0.28 12.24
N LYS A 118 -25.27 0.02 10.99
CA LYS A 118 -25.04 -0.87 9.84
C LYS A 118 -23.64 -0.73 9.21
N LEU A 119 -22.93 0.36 9.50
CA LEU A 119 -21.62 0.63 8.92
C LEU A 119 -20.56 -0.19 9.64
N SER A 120 -19.83 -1.02 8.90
CA SER A 120 -18.62 -1.68 9.38
C SER A 120 -17.42 -0.81 9.09
N LEU A 121 -16.55 -0.64 10.09
CA LEU A 121 -15.38 0.23 10.06
C LEU A 121 -14.15 -0.58 10.42
N LEU A 122 -13.11 -0.48 9.61
CA LEU A 122 -11.80 -1.08 9.86
C LEU A 122 -10.75 0.02 9.89
N HIS A 123 -9.94 0.05 10.93
CA HIS A 123 -8.70 0.81 11.04
C HIS A 123 -7.53 -0.15 11.02
N ARG A 124 -6.52 0.13 10.20
CA ARG A 124 -5.30 -0.66 10.15
C ARG A 124 -4.08 0.24 10.15
N PHE A 125 -3.20 0.01 11.09
CA PHE A 125 -1.87 0.59 11.10
C PHE A 125 -0.85 -0.49 10.79
N ARG A 126 0.04 -0.25 9.82
CA ARG A 126 1.10 -1.19 9.44
C ARG A 126 2.44 -0.48 9.36
N ASN A 127 3.46 -1.11 9.92
CA ASN A 127 4.86 -0.76 9.74
C ASN A 127 5.54 -1.81 8.87
N GLU A 128 6.35 -1.40 7.91
CA GLU A 128 7.10 -2.27 7.00
C GLU A 128 8.56 -1.83 6.97
N HIS A 129 9.47 -2.76 7.21
CA HIS A 129 10.90 -2.62 6.99
C HIS A 129 11.23 -3.29 5.66
N ARG A 130 11.77 -2.52 4.70
CA ARG A 130 11.93 -2.94 3.32
C ARG A 130 13.42 -2.94 2.94
N TRP A 131 13.87 -4.04 2.37
CA TRP A 131 15.17 -4.21 1.75
C TRP A 131 14.97 -4.46 0.27
N ARG A 132 15.25 -3.45 -0.54
CA ARG A 132 15.03 -3.46 -1.97
C ARG A 132 16.35 -3.42 -2.72
N GLU A 133 16.55 -4.31 -3.68
CA GLU A 133 17.67 -4.29 -4.61
C GLU A 133 17.66 -3.01 -5.45
N SER A 134 18.84 -2.52 -5.76
CA SER A 134 19.03 -1.35 -6.62
C SER A 134 19.32 -1.81 -8.05
N VAL A 135 18.82 -1.07 -9.05
CA VAL A 135 19.17 -1.25 -10.45
C VAL A 135 20.09 -0.10 -10.86
N VAL A 136 21.29 -0.41 -11.29
CA VAL A 136 22.27 0.58 -11.80
C VAL A 136 22.74 0.13 -13.18
N ALA A 137 22.58 0.98 -14.18
CA ALA A 137 23.06 0.75 -15.55
C ALA A 137 22.67 -0.64 -16.10
N ASP A 138 21.39 -1.04 -15.97
CA ASP A 138 20.83 -2.32 -16.46
C ASP A 138 21.39 -3.58 -15.79
N SER A 139 22.13 -3.45 -14.75
CA SER A 139 22.57 -4.55 -13.91
C SER A 139 21.92 -4.48 -12.54
N LEU A 140 21.78 -5.65 -11.88
CA LEU A 140 21.43 -5.75 -10.47
C LEU A 140 22.75 -5.75 -9.66
N PRO A 141 23.26 -4.57 -9.25
CA PRO A 141 24.40 -4.55 -8.36
C PRO A 141 24.00 -5.21 -7.03
N ASN A 142 24.93 -5.89 -6.40
CA ASN A 142 24.71 -6.53 -5.10
C ASN A 142 24.57 -5.47 -3.97
N THR A 143 23.72 -4.45 -4.19
CA THR A 143 23.43 -3.37 -3.24
C THR A 143 21.95 -3.33 -2.93
N THR A 144 21.64 -3.24 -1.66
CA THR A 144 20.28 -3.24 -1.14
C THR A 144 20.03 -1.94 -0.38
N GLY A 145 18.99 -1.21 -0.79
CA GLY A 145 18.53 -0.03 -0.08
C GLY A 145 17.56 -0.40 1.05
N PHE A 146 17.77 0.14 2.25
CA PHE A 146 16.84 -0.01 3.37
C PHE A 146 15.94 1.21 3.51
N SER A 147 14.63 0.95 3.73
CA SER A 147 13.65 1.98 4.09
C SER A 147 12.57 1.42 5.01
N THR A 148 11.99 2.31 5.81
CA THR A 148 10.82 2.01 6.64
C THR A 148 9.60 2.69 6.06
N ARG A 149 8.45 2.03 6.05
CA ARG A 149 7.17 2.56 5.58
C ARG A 149 6.10 2.40 6.65
N LEU A 150 5.39 3.48 6.93
CA LEU A 150 4.21 3.47 7.78
C LEU A 150 2.98 3.62 6.90
N ARG A 151 1.93 2.87 7.23
CA ARG A 151 0.67 2.84 6.50
C ARG A 151 -0.49 2.96 7.47
N TYR A 152 -1.47 3.77 7.10
CA TYR A 152 -2.73 3.86 7.81
C TYR A 152 -3.90 3.73 6.85
N LEU A 153 -4.72 2.72 7.08
CA LEU A 153 -5.94 2.44 6.32
C LEU A 153 -7.16 2.70 7.18
N ILE A 154 -8.16 3.34 6.58
CA ILE A 154 -9.55 3.32 7.04
C ILE A 154 -10.41 2.72 5.94
N SER A 155 -11.25 1.75 6.29
CA SER A 155 -12.16 1.12 5.35
C SER A 155 -13.56 1.04 5.90
N LEU A 156 -14.54 1.32 5.04
CA LEU A 156 -15.96 1.42 5.33
C LEU A 156 -16.69 0.39 4.47
N THR A 157 -17.56 -0.41 5.08
CA THR A 157 -18.45 -1.32 4.35
C THR A 157 -19.87 -1.11 4.84
N TYR A 158 -20.78 -0.85 3.91
CA TYR A 158 -22.19 -0.58 4.19
C TYR A 158 -23.11 -1.53 3.42
N PRO A 159 -23.97 -2.31 4.10
CA PRO A 159 -24.97 -3.17 3.47
C PRO A 159 -26.10 -2.30 2.88
N VAL A 160 -26.06 -2.12 1.57
CA VAL A 160 -27.08 -1.34 0.83
C VAL A 160 -28.43 -2.07 0.85
N PHE A 161 -28.38 -3.39 0.80
CA PHE A 161 -29.56 -4.25 0.78
C PHE A 161 -29.80 -4.92 2.15
N LYS A 162 -31.01 -5.41 2.37
CA LYS A 162 -31.35 -6.16 3.61
C LYS A 162 -30.79 -7.59 3.57
N ASP A 163 -30.69 -8.17 2.38
CA ASP A 163 -30.14 -9.52 2.18
C ASP A 163 -28.62 -9.47 2.27
N PRO A 164 -27.98 -10.21 3.21
CA PRO A 164 -26.55 -10.25 3.39
C PRO A 164 -25.79 -10.91 2.22
N TRP A 165 -26.48 -11.62 1.31
CA TRP A 165 -25.91 -12.22 0.11
C TRP A 165 -25.81 -11.26 -1.06
N LEU A 166 -26.41 -10.08 -0.96
CA LEU A 166 -26.29 -9.02 -1.96
C LEU A 166 -25.04 -8.15 -1.72
N PRO A 167 -24.50 -7.51 -2.77
CA PRO A 167 -23.31 -6.69 -2.66
C PRO A 167 -23.46 -5.57 -1.64
N GLN A 168 -22.39 -5.32 -0.89
CA GLN A 168 -22.25 -4.20 0.04
C GLN A 168 -21.40 -3.11 -0.60
N ALA A 169 -21.72 -1.85 -0.36
CA ALA A 169 -20.84 -0.75 -0.78
C ALA A 169 -19.58 -0.74 0.07
N CYS A 170 -18.44 -0.54 -0.58
CA CYS A 170 -17.14 -0.56 0.06
C CYS A 170 -16.30 0.65 -0.35
N PHE A 171 -15.75 1.39 0.64
CA PHE A 171 -14.85 2.50 0.46
C PHE A 171 -13.63 2.31 1.33
N ALA A 172 -12.45 2.64 0.81
CA ALA A 172 -11.25 2.63 1.61
C ALA A 172 -10.32 3.79 1.25
N ASN A 173 -9.62 4.31 2.26
CA ASN A 173 -8.56 5.29 2.11
C ASN A 173 -7.32 4.76 2.82
N GLU A 174 -6.19 4.75 2.14
CA GLU A 174 -4.91 4.39 2.74
C GLU A 174 -3.85 5.42 2.40
N VAL A 175 -3.15 5.90 3.43
CA VAL A 175 -2.02 6.83 3.31
C VAL A 175 -0.75 6.09 3.71
N LEU A 176 0.31 6.27 2.91
CA LEU A 176 1.61 5.67 3.13
C LEU A 176 2.68 6.76 3.21
N VAL A 177 3.53 6.68 4.22
CA VAL A 177 4.72 7.53 4.37
C VAL A 177 5.95 6.66 4.55
N GLN A 178 7.10 7.14 4.06
CA GLN A 178 8.33 6.36 4.04
C GLN A 178 9.52 7.16 4.54
N PHE A 179 10.51 6.45 5.11
CA PHE A 179 11.71 7.00 5.72
C PHE A 179 12.93 6.13 5.36
N GLY A 180 14.08 6.74 5.23
CA GLY A 180 15.35 6.04 4.97
C GLY A 180 16.24 6.78 4.00
N LYS A 181 17.49 6.34 3.86
CA LYS A 181 18.49 6.99 2.99
C LYS A 181 18.07 7.12 1.52
N PRO A 182 17.32 6.16 0.92
CA PRO A 182 16.87 6.27 -0.47
C PRO A 182 15.76 7.29 -0.69
N ILE A 183 15.18 7.86 0.38
CA ILE A 183 14.03 8.76 0.28
C ILE A 183 14.52 10.19 0.12
N VAL A 184 14.10 10.85 -0.96
CA VAL A 184 14.48 12.20 -1.31
C VAL A 184 13.27 13.13 -1.35
N ASN A 185 13.50 14.43 -1.10
CA ASN A 185 12.56 15.54 -1.10
C ASN A 185 11.50 15.50 0.02
N ASN A 186 10.71 14.44 0.14
CA ASN A 186 9.68 14.34 1.17
C ASN A 186 9.36 12.87 1.51
N THR A 187 8.67 12.68 2.63
CA THR A 187 8.33 11.36 3.17
C THR A 187 7.07 10.74 2.61
N PHE A 188 6.31 11.45 1.77
CA PHE A 188 5.12 10.90 1.14
C PHE A 188 5.49 9.73 0.21
N ASP A 189 4.76 8.62 0.31
CA ASP A 189 4.92 7.46 -0.59
C ASP A 189 3.68 7.30 -1.49
N GLN A 190 2.52 7.07 -0.88
CA GLN A 190 1.29 6.82 -1.65
C GLN A 190 0.05 7.31 -0.93
N LEU A 191 -0.99 7.64 -1.73
CA LEU A 191 -2.38 7.77 -1.32
C LEU A 191 -3.22 6.83 -2.18
N ARG A 192 -4.07 6.02 -1.54
CA ARG A 192 -4.98 5.09 -2.20
C ARG A 192 -6.42 5.42 -1.82
N LEU A 193 -7.28 5.59 -2.81
CA LEU A 193 -8.71 5.81 -2.63
C LEU A 193 -9.45 4.73 -3.41
N PHE A 194 -10.14 3.86 -2.71
CA PHE A 194 -10.92 2.75 -3.30
C PHE A 194 -12.40 2.98 -3.11
N ALA A 195 -13.17 2.71 -4.17
CA ALA A 195 -14.62 2.63 -4.16
C ALA A 195 -15.07 1.41 -4.96
N GLY A 196 -15.94 0.60 -4.39
CA GLY A 196 -16.39 -0.63 -5.04
C GLY A 196 -17.46 -1.35 -4.24
N ILE A 197 -17.55 -2.63 -4.51
CA ILE A 197 -18.47 -3.54 -3.83
C ILE A 197 -17.71 -4.64 -3.12
N ARG A 198 -18.29 -5.12 -2.04
CA ARG A 198 -17.92 -6.36 -1.37
C ARG A 198 -19.03 -7.38 -1.54
N GLN A 199 -18.70 -8.60 -1.92
CA GLN A 199 -19.63 -9.69 -2.10
C GLN A 199 -19.22 -10.91 -1.27
N MET A 200 -20.13 -11.42 -0.45
CA MET A 200 -19.97 -12.69 0.24
C MET A 200 -20.25 -13.84 -0.73
N MET A 201 -19.41 -14.87 -0.75
CA MET A 201 -19.53 -16.03 -1.62
C MET A 201 -19.87 -17.34 -0.84
N GLY A 202 -19.92 -17.25 0.49
CA GLY A 202 -20.12 -18.41 1.36
C GLY A 202 -18.84 -19.18 1.66
N ARG A 203 -18.92 -20.13 2.61
CA ARG A 203 -17.80 -20.99 3.04
C ARG A 203 -16.53 -20.22 3.41
N GLY A 204 -16.67 -19.00 3.96
CA GLY A 204 -15.53 -18.16 4.34
C GLY A 204 -14.92 -17.33 3.20
N TRP A 205 -15.46 -17.40 1.98
CA TRP A 205 -15.03 -16.61 0.85
C TRP A 205 -15.80 -15.31 0.69
N SER A 206 -15.11 -14.27 0.31
CA SER A 206 -15.67 -13.00 -0.17
C SER A 206 -14.73 -12.37 -1.18
N PHE A 207 -15.21 -11.36 -1.90
CA PHE A 207 -14.35 -10.56 -2.76
C PHE A 207 -14.75 -9.07 -2.72
N ASP A 208 -13.76 -8.22 -3.01
CA ASP A 208 -13.96 -6.82 -3.31
C ASP A 208 -13.65 -6.57 -4.78
N CYS A 209 -14.50 -5.84 -5.46
CA CYS A 209 -14.29 -5.43 -6.84
C CYS A 209 -14.61 -3.94 -7.00
N GLY A 210 -13.77 -3.18 -7.68
CA GLY A 210 -14.03 -1.77 -7.88
C GLY A 210 -12.86 -1.00 -8.47
N TYR A 211 -12.99 0.32 -8.40
CA TYR A 211 -12.01 1.28 -8.86
C TYR A 211 -11.17 1.80 -7.69
N MET A 212 -9.88 1.92 -7.92
CA MET A 212 -8.94 2.54 -6.99
C MET A 212 -8.09 3.60 -7.69
N MET A 213 -8.06 4.80 -7.16
CA MET A 213 -7.09 5.81 -7.52
C MET A 213 -5.87 5.64 -6.60
N LEU A 214 -4.72 5.35 -7.20
CA LEU A 214 -3.44 5.26 -6.53
C LEU A 214 -2.55 6.42 -6.96
N TYR A 215 -2.27 7.33 -6.06
CA TYR A 215 -1.32 8.42 -6.25
C TYR A 215 -0.01 8.07 -5.56
N GLN A 216 1.06 7.93 -6.33
CA GLN A 216 2.34 7.39 -5.86
C GLN A 216 3.50 8.31 -6.23
N GLN A 217 4.39 8.60 -5.27
CA GLN A 217 5.65 9.28 -5.52
C GLN A 217 6.66 8.33 -6.18
N ARG A 218 7.37 8.82 -7.19
CA ARG A 218 8.51 8.11 -7.80
C ARG A 218 9.80 8.36 -7.00
N PRO A 219 10.83 7.52 -7.17
CA PRO A 219 12.12 7.68 -6.48
C PRO A 219 12.80 9.03 -6.70
N SER A 220 12.49 9.75 -7.78
CA SER A 220 12.96 11.12 -8.03
C SER A 220 12.48 12.13 -7.00
N GLY A 221 11.39 11.85 -6.26
CA GLY A 221 10.81 12.70 -5.23
C GLY A 221 9.95 13.86 -5.73
N TYR A 222 10.02 14.25 -7.01
CA TYR A 222 9.19 15.28 -7.62
C TYR A 222 8.24 14.77 -8.71
N GLN A 223 8.43 13.55 -9.16
CA GLN A 223 7.55 12.88 -10.10
C GLN A 223 6.56 11.99 -9.35
N TYR A 224 5.33 11.94 -9.86
CA TYR A 224 4.23 11.16 -9.30
C TYR A 224 3.50 10.42 -10.41
N ASP A 225 3.02 9.23 -10.09
CA ASP A 225 2.08 8.49 -10.92
C ASP A 225 0.69 8.56 -10.30
N ARG A 226 -0.31 8.92 -11.10
CA ARG A 226 -1.72 8.76 -10.78
C ARG A 226 -2.23 7.54 -11.54
N ASN A 227 -2.38 6.44 -10.82
CA ASN A 227 -2.75 5.16 -11.40
C ASN A 227 -4.26 4.94 -11.25
N HIS A 228 -4.95 4.81 -12.37
CA HIS A 228 -6.35 4.39 -12.45
C HIS A 228 -6.36 2.86 -12.40
N THR A 229 -6.80 2.29 -11.29
CA THR A 229 -6.60 0.87 -11.02
C THR A 229 -7.93 0.14 -10.93
N PHE A 230 -8.10 -0.91 -11.74
CA PHE A 230 -9.10 -1.94 -11.50
C PHE A 230 -8.60 -2.87 -10.39
N ARG A 231 -9.41 -3.10 -9.36
CA ARG A 231 -9.04 -3.93 -8.21
C ARG A 231 -10.05 -5.06 -8.05
N LEU A 232 -9.55 -6.30 -7.95
CA LEU A 232 -10.32 -7.50 -7.63
C LEU A 232 -9.54 -8.34 -6.61
N PHE A 233 -10.01 -8.34 -5.36
CA PHE A 233 -9.38 -9.02 -4.24
C PHE A 233 -10.31 -10.07 -3.67
N PHE A 234 -9.83 -11.31 -3.56
CA PHE A 234 -10.50 -12.40 -2.89
C PHE A 234 -9.97 -12.53 -1.47
N TYR A 235 -10.87 -12.86 -0.57
CA TYR A 235 -10.58 -13.09 0.85
C TYR A 235 -11.11 -14.47 1.24
N TYR A 236 -10.29 -15.21 1.96
CA TYR A 236 -10.67 -16.48 2.54
C TYR A 236 -10.41 -16.46 4.04
N THR A 237 -11.43 -16.70 4.83
CA THR A 237 -11.34 -16.78 6.29
C THR A 237 -11.82 -18.13 6.77
N LEU A 238 -10.92 -18.92 7.37
CA LEU A 238 -11.26 -20.15 8.06
C LEU A 238 -11.23 -19.93 9.58
N ASN A 239 -12.40 -20.07 10.20
CA ASN A 239 -12.54 -20.06 11.64
C ASN A 239 -13.29 -21.32 12.08
N PRO A 240 -12.58 -22.35 12.58
CA PRO A 240 -13.19 -23.64 12.90
C PRO A 240 -14.21 -23.59 14.02
N LYS A 241 -14.22 -22.52 14.85
CA LYS A 241 -15.16 -22.37 15.95
C LYS A 241 -16.41 -21.53 15.63
N LYS A 242 -16.47 -20.89 14.46
CA LYS A 242 -17.62 -20.07 14.03
C LYS A 242 -18.20 -20.61 12.75
N ALA A 243 -19.28 -21.37 12.85
CA ALA A 243 -20.14 -21.71 11.71
C ALA A 243 -21.01 -20.53 11.22
N ALA A 244 -20.86 -19.32 11.80
CA ALA A 244 -21.61 -18.11 11.44
C ALA A 244 -20.73 -17.13 10.63
N PRO A 245 -21.31 -16.27 9.77
CA PRO A 245 -20.56 -15.31 8.97
C PRO A 245 -19.70 -14.43 9.86
N SER A 246 -18.39 -14.46 9.62
CA SER A 246 -17.41 -13.61 10.29
C SER A 246 -17.70 -12.13 10.02
N PRO A 247 -17.48 -11.22 10.98
CA PRO A 247 -17.40 -9.80 10.67
C PRO A 247 -16.35 -9.56 9.58
N ALA A 248 -16.51 -8.45 8.85
CA ALA A 248 -15.75 -8.11 7.67
C ALA A 248 -14.31 -8.66 7.63
N PRO A 249 -13.89 -9.30 6.54
CA PRO A 249 -12.53 -9.79 6.41
C PRO A 249 -11.54 -8.66 6.59
N GLU A 250 -10.39 -8.99 7.12
CA GLU A 250 -9.28 -8.09 7.30
C GLU A 250 -8.75 -7.64 5.93
N TYR A 251 -8.73 -6.33 5.68
CA TYR A 251 -8.21 -5.78 4.43
C TYR A 251 -6.69 -5.83 4.44
N ASP A 252 -6.14 -6.52 3.49
CA ASP A 252 -4.74 -6.48 3.15
C ASP A 252 -4.57 -5.89 1.75
N ASP A 253 -4.44 -4.56 1.69
CA ASP A 253 -4.05 -3.85 0.48
C ASP A 253 -2.55 -3.57 0.52
N GLU A 254 -1.81 -4.14 -0.38
CA GLU A 254 -0.42 -3.82 -0.66
C GLU A 254 -0.30 -2.75 -1.75
#